data_8cef48380aa38a64bf54decadb664d3d
#
_entry.id   8cef48380aa38a64bf54decadb664d3d
#
_cell.length_a   1.000
_cell.length_b   1.000
_cell.length_c   1.000
_cell.angle_alpha   90.00
_cell.angle_beta   90.00
_cell.angle_gamma   90.00
#
_symmetry.space_group_name_H-M   'P 1'
#
loop_
_entity.id
_entity.type
_entity.pdbx_description
1 polymer ?
#
loop_
_entity_poly.entity_id
_entity_poly.type
_entity_poly.pdbx_seq_one_letter_code
_entity_poly.pdbx_strand_id
1 'polypeptide(L)'
;MITTRLRLASVPKIITRHLSTNCGYPKRYGIEQHRLIRNVVSGKSLTGQRMYSNIDYLRGDPNLECTAGTMNDVKQTIIKKLAIEVGYTPFVSTREHLVQYVPQSVDVLPPRSMQDSFTSAIIPLTTDKILKDKYVGFMGNVRLGRLMEDMDMFAVWVVHKHVQLPDLPEGVALPYTFVTILVDKIDFSDLMPTHDADIRLSGHVSWVGRTSVEVVVWMEQKLHGKWRKLTRALFLMAARDATNTKAAFINPLVPANAEEKAIFDGGESRKKRRSQLQKEDLLKAEPNDFEQRMVHDLFVKSIDTKSRAFNKRILPPGYVWMEEATMANIVFSHPEDRNAHNKVFGGFLMRNALELSWALAYNFAKRRPKLERISDISFHHPVDVSSMLNMQAHVIYTDLHYMEIVVLADVYDAVTGQQTTTNSFFYTYSVAERLPKIMPKTYHEAMYYLDGRRKFRYAMGIDAPKAAGPSASNPADETKSKL
;
A
#
# COMPACT_ATOMS: atom_id res chain seq x y z
N MET A 1 32.16 -44.04 24.24
CA MET A 1 33.51 -43.43 24.34
C MET A 1 34.14 -43.41 22.97
N ILE A 2 34.05 -42.29 22.23
CA ILE A 2 35.02 -41.89 21.20
C ILE A 2 34.81 -40.36 21.04
N THR A 3 35.75 -39.63 21.59
CA THR A 3 35.85 -38.16 21.50
C THR A 3 36.65 -37.81 20.27
N THR A 4 36.07 -37.06 19.35
CA THR A 4 36.81 -36.48 18.22
C THR A 4 36.86 -34.95 18.38
N ARG A 5 38.05 -34.43 18.69
CA ARG A 5 38.39 -33.00 18.72
C ARG A 5 38.52 -32.49 17.28
N LEU A 6 37.79 -31.43 16.95
CA LEU A 6 38.01 -30.64 15.74
C LEU A 6 38.90 -29.41 16.08
N ARG A 7 40.02 -29.32 15.36
CA ARG A 7 40.99 -28.21 15.42
C ARG A 7 40.43 -26.99 14.66
N LEU A 8 40.51 -25.83 15.28
CA LEU A 8 40.34 -24.52 14.65
C LEU A 8 41.53 -24.22 13.73
N ALA A 9 41.25 -23.93 12.48
CA ALA A 9 42.22 -23.44 11.51
C ALA A 9 42.16 -21.92 11.43
N SER A 10 43.32 -21.31 11.45
CA SER A 10 43.59 -19.86 11.47
C SER A 10 43.18 -19.14 10.17
N VAL A 11 42.62 -17.92 10.34
CA VAL A 11 42.29 -16.96 9.26
C VAL A 11 43.52 -16.09 8.95
N PRO A 12 43.90 -15.88 7.70
CA PRO A 12 44.97 -14.93 7.35
C PRO A 12 44.45 -13.47 7.29
N LYS A 13 45.25 -12.58 7.89
CA LYS A 13 45.14 -11.13 7.79
C LYS A 13 45.46 -10.66 6.37
N ILE A 14 44.53 -9.93 5.75
CA ILE A 14 44.77 -9.24 4.47
C ILE A 14 45.07 -7.78 4.76
N ILE A 15 46.19 -7.37 4.20
CA ILE A 15 46.85 -6.04 4.27
C ILE A 15 46.06 -5.02 3.45
N THR A 16 45.78 -3.90 4.08
CA THR A 16 45.30 -2.65 3.44
C THR A 16 46.42 -2.01 2.61
N ARG A 17 46.22 -1.85 1.31
CA ARG A 17 47.01 -0.92 0.47
C ARG A 17 46.12 0.21 -0.03
N HIS A 18 46.48 1.44 0.36
CA HIS A 18 46.02 2.67 -0.27
C HIS A 18 46.49 2.76 -1.72
N LEU A 19 45.59 3.08 -2.63
CA LEU A 19 45.92 3.67 -3.92
C LEU A 19 44.99 4.85 -4.18
N SER A 20 45.59 6.04 -4.11
CA SER A 20 45.04 7.28 -4.61
C SER A 20 45.22 7.34 -6.11
N THR A 21 44.14 7.50 -6.88
CA THR A 21 44.22 7.99 -8.25
C THR A 21 43.12 9.03 -8.49
N ASN A 22 43.57 10.25 -8.69
CA ASN A 22 42.80 11.36 -9.24
C ASN A 22 42.30 11.01 -10.64
N CYS A 23 41.00 11.08 -10.85
CA CYS A 23 40.42 11.21 -12.19
C CYS A 23 39.28 12.22 -12.12
N GLY A 24 39.52 13.39 -12.75
CA GLY A 24 38.60 14.51 -12.80
C GLY A 24 37.37 14.23 -13.67
N TYR A 25 36.20 14.45 -13.13
CA TYR A 25 34.94 14.58 -13.87
C TYR A 25 34.28 15.92 -13.57
N PRO A 26 33.60 16.57 -14.53
CA PRO A 26 33.08 17.92 -14.38
C PRO A 26 31.90 17.98 -13.40
N LYS A 27 32.11 18.75 -12.32
CA LYS A 27 31.13 19.09 -11.30
C LYS A 27 30.09 20.09 -11.80
N ARG A 28 29.07 19.71 -12.55
CA ARG A 28 27.96 20.66 -12.78
C ARG A 28 26.56 20.07 -12.96
N TYR A 29 26.39 18.74 -13.05
CA TYR A 29 25.04 18.14 -13.21
C TYR A 29 24.49 17.43 -11.96
N GLY A 30 25.27 17.23 -10.91
CA GLY A 30 24.85 16.45 -9.72
C GLY A 30 24.15 17.27 -8.63
N ILE A 31 24.32 18.59 -8.58
CA ILE A 31 23.90 19.40 -7.42
C ILE A 31 22.42 19.79 -7.50
N GLU A 32 21.86 19.99 -8.68
CA GLU A 32 20.42 20.31 -8.83
C GLU A 32 19.52 19.09 -8.63
N GLN A 33 19.92 17.91 -9.08
CA GLN A 33 19.17 16.70 -8.84
C GLN A 33 19.16 16.29 -7.37
N HIS A 34 20.28 16.44 -6.66
CA HIS A 34 20.34 16.20 -5.20
C HIS A 34 19.50 17.21 -4.40
N ARG A 35 19.34 18.43 -4.89
CA ARG A 35 18.49 19.45 -4.25
C ARG A 35 17.00 19.16 -4.46
N LEU A 36 16.62 18.69 -5.66
CA LEU A 36 15.27 18.24 -5.96
C LEU A 36 14.89 16.99 -5.14
N ILE A 37 15.77 16.01 -5.05
CA ILE A 37 15.55 14.78 -4.27
C ILE A 37 15.49 15.09 -2.78
N ARG A 38 16.34 15.96 -2.22
CA ARG A 38 16.24 16.38 -0.82
C ARG A 38 14.96 17.14 -0.52
N ASN A 39 14.45 17.95 -1.43
CA ASN A 39 13.18 18.67 -1.25
C ASN A 39 11.97 17.74 -1.33
N VAL A 40 12.02 16.67 -2.11
CA VAL A 40 10.97 15.64 -2.19
C VAL A 40 11.00 14.75 -0.94
N VAL A 41 12.17 14.34 -0.47
CA VAL A 41 12.37 13.52 0.73
C VAL A 41 12.07 14.31 2.02
N SER A 42 12.33 15.63 2.03
CA SER A 42 12.03 16.49 3.19
C SER A 42 10.56 16.93 3.31
N GLY A 43 9.65 16.40 2.47
CA GLY A 43 8.22 16.74 2.53
C GLY A 43 7.89 18.17 2.07
N LYS A 44 8.83 18.88 1.44
CA LYS A 44 8.63 20.21 0.86
C LYS A 44 8.34 20.19 -0.63
N SER A 45 7.51 19.27 -1.09
CA SER A 45 6.93 19.35 -2.43
C SER A 45 5.81 20.38 -2.42
N LEU A 46 6.05 21.50 -3.06
CA LEU A 46 5.17 22.67 -3.09
C LEU A 46 3.80 22.44 -3.77
N THR A 47 3.56 21.29 -4.40
CA THR A 47 2.32 20.99 -5.14
C THR A 47 1.53 19.81 -4.54
N GLY A 48 2.17 18.85 -3.87
CA GLY A 48 1.48 17.71 -3.25
C GLY A 48 0.88 18.03 -1.88
N GLN A 49 1.45 18.99 -1.14
CA GLN A 49 1.00 19.33 0.22
C GLN A 49 -0.37 20.02 0.27
N ARG A 50 -0.76 20.80 -0.74
CA ARG A 50 -2.07 21.51 -0.72
C ARG A 50 -3.26 20.59 -0.94
N MET A 51 -3.15 19.51 -1.70
CA MET A 51 -4.27 18.56 -1.90
C MET A 51 -4.51 17.64 -0.70
N TYR A 52 -3.52 17.45 0.17
CA TYR A 52 -3.61 16.53 1.31
C TYR A 52 -3.81 17.21 2.66
N SER A 53 -3.60 18.53 2.75
CA SER A 53 -3.79 19.28 4.01
C SER A 53 -5.25 19.27 4.49
N ASN A 54 -6.20 19.28 3.55
CA ASN A 54 -7.63 19.28 3.89
C ASN A 54 -8.12 17.94 4.43
N ILE A 55 -7.49 16.82 4.09
CA ILE A 55 -7.87 15.49 4.62
C ILE A 55 -7.51 15.37 6.12
N ASP A 56 -6.56 16.13 6.60
CA ASP A 56 -6.14 16.12 8.01
C ASP A 56 -7.09 16.89 8.95
N TYR A 57 -8.17 17.47 8.44
CA TYR A 57 -9.12 18.30 9.19
C TYR A 57 -9.72 17.59 10.41
N LEU A 58 -10.17 16.35 10.25
CA LEU A 58 -10.73 15.54 11.34
C LEU A 58 -9.72 14.62 12.02
N ARG A 59 -8.45 14.92 11.93
CA ARG A 59 -7.39 14.11 12.56
C ARG A 59 -7.53 13.98 14.08
N GLY A 60 -8.31 14.87 14.65
CA GLY A 60 -8.58 14.93 16.08
C GLY A 60 -7.61 15.81 16.85
N ASP A 61 -8.08 16.32 17.97
CA ASP A 61 -7.25 17.00 18.97
C ASP A 61 -6.15 16.03 19.44
N PRO A 62 -4.88 16.46 19.50
CA PRO A 62 -3.81 15.64 20.10
C PRO A 62 -4.12 15.18 21.52
N ASN A 63 -5.01 15.86 22.22
CA ASN A 63 -5.43 15.52 23.57
C ASN A 63 -6.71 14.67 23.65
N LEU A 64 -7.34 14.35 22.50
CA LEU A 64 -8.56 13.56 22.48
C LEU A 64 -8.30 12.13 22.98
N GLU A 65 -9.10 11.68 23.93
CA GLU A 65 -9.10 10.28 24.37
C GLU A 65 -9.53 9.34 23.22
N CYS A 66 -8.98 8.12 23.21
CA CYS A 66 -9.34 7.13 22.21
C CYS A 66 -10.79 6.69 22.39
N THR A 67 -11.65 7.01 21.41
CA THR A 67 -13.09 6.80 21.50
C THR A 67 -13.52 5.33 21.39
N ALA A 68 -12.67 4.46 20.81
CA ALA A 68 -12.92 3.04 20.63
C ALA A 68 -12.10 2.14 21.57
N GLY A 69 -11.37 2.72 22.53
CA GLY A 69 -10.47 1.97 23.41
C GLY A 69 -9.25 1.41 22.68
N THR A 70 -8.92 0.15 22.90
CA THR A 70 -7.78 -0.52 22.24
C THR A 70 -8.18 -1.15 20.90
N MET A 71 -7.19 -1.46 20.06
CA MET A 71 -7.43 -2.22 18.82
C MET A 71 -8.02 -3.62 19.09
N ASN A 72 -7.75 -4.20 20.26
CA ASN A 72 -8.39 -5.45 20.66
C ASN A 72 -9.90 -5.25 20.92
N ASP A 73 -10.30 -4.15 21.57
CA ASP A 73 -11.71 -3.82 21.79
C ASP A 73 -12.43 -3.59 20.46
N VAL A 74 -11.78 -2.95 19.49
CA VAL A 74 -12.30 -2.79 18.13
C VAL A 74 -12.55 -4.15 17.49
N LYS A 75 -11.60 -5.08 17.53
CA LYS A 75 -11.74 -6.44 16.99
C LYS A 75 -12.89 -7.19 17.63
N GLN A 76 -12.99 -7.19 18.94
CA GLN A 76 -14.07 -7.86 19.68
C GLN A 76 -15.45 -7.26 19.34
N THR A 77 -15.52 -5.96 19.18
CA THR A 77 -16.77 -5.27 18.82
C THR A 77 -17.20 -5.61 17.38
N ILE A 78 -16.28 -5.70 16.42
CA ILE A 78 -16.58 -6.13 15.04
C ILE A 78 -17.11 -7.56 15.05
N ILE A 79 -16.42 -8.49 15.76
CA ILE A 79 -16.83 -9.88 15.88
C ILE A 79 -18.28 -9.96 16.41
N LYS A 80 -18.59 -9.21 17.46
CA LYS A 80 -19.94 -9.16 18.04
C LYS A 80 -20.97 -8.56 17.08
N LYS A 81 -20.67 -7.43 16.42
CA LYS A 81 -21.60 -6.75 15.48
C LYS A 81 -21.92 -7.57 14.25
N LEU A 82 -20.96 -8.34 13.77
CA LEU A 82 -21.13 -9.22 12.60
C LEU A 82 -21.64 -10.61 12.98
N ALA A 83 -21.83 -10.88 14.28
CA ALA A 83 -22.16 -12.20 14.81
C ALA A 83 -21.22 -13.30 14.29
N ILE A 84 -19.91 -13.02 14.27
CA ILE A 84 -18.91 -14.00 13.87
C ILE A 84 -18.77 -15.02 14.98
N GLU A 85 -18.97 -16.30 14.67
CA GLU A 85 -18.73 -17.39 15.62
C GLU A 85 -17.24 -17.46 15.98
N VAL A 86 -16.95 -17.38 17.28
CA VAL A 86 -15.59 -17.52 17.79
C VAL A 86 -15.27 -19.00 17.95
N GLY A 87 -14.12 -19.40 17.42
CA GLY A 87 -13.67 -20.79 17.42
C GLY A 87 -13.82 -21.44 16.04
N TYR A 88 -13.28 -22.65 15.92
CA TYR A 88 -13.35 -23.41 14.68
C TYR A 88 -14.65 -24.17 14.60
N THR A 89 -15.45 -23.89 13.56
CA THR A 89 -16.59 -24.71 13.14
C THR A 89 -16.37 -25.13 11.67
N PRO A 90 -16.58 -26.41 11.32
CA PRO A 90 -16.44 -26.87 9.94
C PRO A 90 -17.54 -26.30 9.01
N PHE A 91 -18.62 -25.80 9.58
CA PHE A 91 -19.72 -25.18 8.85
C PHE A 91 -19.71 -23.68 9.07
N VAL A 92 -19.71 -22.93 7.97
CA VAL A 92 -19.88 -21.48 8.00
C VAL A 92 -21.38 -21.21 8.04
N SER A 93 -21.84 -20.49 9.04
CA SER A 93 -23.23 -20.02 9.12
C SER A 93 -23.52 -19.15 7.89
N THR A 94 -24.52 -19.52 7.09
CA THR A 94 -25.00 -18.66 6.02
C THR A 94 -25.70 -17.46 6.64
N ARG A 95 -25.34 -16.25 6.19
CA ARG A 95 -25.96 -15.00 6.66
C ARG A 95 -27.18 -14.62 5.79
N GLU A 96 -27.77 -15.58 5.08
CA GLU A 96 -28.89 -15.39 4.14
C GLU A 96 -30.10 -14.75 4.81
N HIS A 97 -30.38 -15.10 6.08
CA HIS A 97 -31.48 -14.53 6.85
C HIS A 97 -31.36 -13.01 7.07
N LEU A 98 -30.16 -12.44 6.89
CA LEU A 98 -29.92 -10.99 7.02
C LEU A 98 -30.18 -10.23 5.72
N VAL A 99 -30.27 -10.91 4.57
CA VAL A 99 -30.44 -10.25 3.25
C VAL A 99 -31.73 -9.44 3.18
N GLN A 100 -32.77 -9.85 3.89
CA GLN A 100 -34.05 -9.12 3.96
C GLN A 100 -33.92 -7.71 4.56
N TYR A 101 -32.89 -7.45 5.34
CA TYR A 101 -32.63 -6.16 5.98
C TYR A 101 -31.70 -5.26 5.15
N VAL A 102 -31.23 -5.71 3.96
CA VAL A 102 -30.39 -4.91 3.09
C VAL A 102 -31.24 -3.85 2.40
N PRO A 103 -30.90 -2.55 2.51
CA PRO A 103 -31.65 -1.48 1.86
C PRO A 103 -31.69 -1.67 0.34
N GLN A 104 -32.88 -1.44 -0.25
CA GLN A 104 -33.08 -1.59 -1.70
C GLN A 104 -32.83 -0.27 -2.45
N SER A 105 -32.76 0.88 -1.77
CA SER A 105 -32.48 2.21 -2.33
C SER A 105 -31.61 3.01 -1.37
N VAL A 106 -30.86 3.99 -1.90
CA VAL A 106 -30.14 4.99 -1.11
C VAL A 106 -31.10 5.93 -0.37
N ASP A 107 -32.30 6.16 -0.92
CA ASP A 107 -33.26 7.13 -0.41
C ASP A 107 -33.83 6.77 0.97
N VAL A 108 -33.79 5.51 1.36
CA VAL A 108 -34.22 5.05 2.68
C VAL A 108 -33.10 5.15 3.73
N LEU A 109 -31.90 5.53 3.33
CA LEU A 109 -30.75 5.62 4.20
C LEU A 109 -30.53 7.06 4.67
N PRO A 110 -30.46 7.32 5.98
CA PRO A 110 -30.17 8.65 6.48
C PRO A 110 -28.77 9.13 6.05
N PRO A 111 -28.62 10.40 5.69
CA PRO A 111 -27.33 10.98 5.38
C PRO A 111 -26.45 11.03 6.64
N ARG A 112 -25.14 10.90 6.45
CA ARG A 112 -24.13 10.94 7.51
C ARG A 112 -23.11 12.03 7.23
N SER A 113 -22.53 12.64 8.27
CA SER A 113 -21.36 13.52 8.20
C SER A 113 -20.06 12.74 8.36
N MET A 114 -18.92 13.40 8.09
CA MET A 114 -17.61 12.81 8.36
C MET A 114 -17.39 12.61 9.87
N GLN A 115 -17.90 13.54 10.68
CA GLN A 115 -17.80 13.49 12.15
C GLN A 115 -18.52 12.27 12.74
N ASP A 116 -19.62 11.82 12.15
CA ASP A 116 -20.38 10.65 12.63
C ASP A 116 -19.57 9.36 12.57
N SER A 117 -18.64 9.26 11.64
CA SER A 117 -17.77 8.09 11.47
C SER A 117 -16.40 8.25 12.15
N PHE A 118 -16.08 9.46 12.64
CA PHE A 118 -14.80 9.70 13.29
C PHE A 118 -14.63 8.83 14.53
N THR A 119 -13.50 8.14 14.62
CA THR A 119 -13.17 7.28 15.75
C THR A 119 -11.66 7.11 15.88
N SER A 120 -11.21 6.69 17.06
CA SER A 120 -9.79 6.41 17.32
C SER A 120 -9.64 5.21 18.26
N ALA A 121 -8.54 4.46 18.09
CA ALA A 121 -8.18 3.32 18.91
C ALA A 121 -6.67 3.31 19.18
N ILE A 122 -6.26 2.71 20.31
CA ILE A 122 -4.87 2.62 20.73
C ILE A 122 -4.33 1.20 20.58
N ILE A 123 -3.06 1.09 20.22
CA ILE A 123 -2.25 -0.12 20.33
C ILE A 123 -1.29 0.12 21.50
N PRO A 124 -1.57 -0.46 22.68
CA PRO A 124 -0.89 -0.11 23.93
C PRO A 124 0.45 -0.85 24.11
N LEU A 125 1.45 -0.48 23.29
CA LEU A 125 2.77 -1.13 23.29
C LEU A 125 3.60 -0.87 24.56
N THR A 126 3.27 0.19 25.32
CA THR A 126 3.97 0.52 26.56
C THR A 126 3.51 -0.29 27.76
N THR A 127 2.23 -0.65 27.80
CA THR A 127 1.58 -1.30 28.97
C THR A 127 1.36 -2.80 28.78
N ASP A 128 1.10 -3.25 27.55
CA ASP A 128 0.86 -4.66 27.23
C ASP A 128 2.12 -5.32 26.64
N LYS A 129 2.89 -5.98 27.51
CA LYS A 129 4.14 -6.66 27.12
C LYS A 129 3.91 -7.85 26.18
N ILE A 130 2.82 -8.59 26.37
CA ILE A 130 2.48 -9.76 25.52
C ILE A 130 2.08 -9.28 24.13
N LEU A 131 1.30 -8.21 24.07
CA LEU A 131 0.94 -7.59 22.81
C LEU A 131 2.19 -7.05 22.09
N LYS A 132 3.10 -6.39 22.81
CA LYS A 132 4.33 -5.84 22.29
C LYS A 132 5.14 -6.86 21.49
N ASP A 133 5.27 -8.10 21.98
CA ASP A 133 6.02 -9.15 21.28
C ASP A 133 5.48 -9.44 19.87
N LYS A 134 4.17 -9.24 19.63
CA LYS A 134 3.55 -9.40 18.31
C LYS A 134 3.95 -8.29 17.31
N TYR A 135 4.40 -7.14 17.83
CA TYR A 135 4.77 -5.96 17.03
C TYR A 135 6.28 -5.75 16.91
N VAL A 136 7.09 -6.50 17.61
CA VAL A 136 8.55 -6.45 17.47
C VAL A 136 9.01 -7.44 16.41
N GLY A 137 9.76 -6.96 15.43
CA GLY A 137 10.35 -7.78 14.37
C GLY A 137 11.66 -8.42 14.82
N PHE A 138 12.15 -9.39 14.05
CA PHE A 138 13.36 -10.16 14.34
C PHE A 138 14.64 -9.30 14.47
N MET A 139 14.65 -8.08 13.94
CA MET A 139 15.75 -7.10 14.10
C MET A 139 15.47 -6.04 15.17
N GLY A 140 14.47 -6.24 16.02
CA GLY A 140 14.11 -5.29 17.08
C GLY A 140 13.36 -4.03 16.64
N ASN A 141 12.99 -3.91 15.36
CA ASN A 141 12.16 -2.83 14.86
C ASN A 141 10.67 -3.22 14.89
N VAL A 142 9.79 -2.24 14.71
CA VAL A 142 8.35 -2.50 14.64
C VAL A 142 7.99 -3.23 13.34
N ARG A 143 7.13 -4.22 13.44
CA ARG A 143 6.55 -4.96 12.32
C ARG A 143 5.50 -4.11 11.61
N LEU A 144 5.91 -3.39 10.58
CA LEU A 144 5.00 -2.51 9.81
C LEU A 144 3.84 -3.30 9.19
N GLY A 145 4.09 -4.53 8.73
CA GLY A 145 3.02 -5.38 8.19
C GLY A 145 1.90 -5.65 9.20
N ARG A 146 2.24 -5.79 10.49
CA ARG A 146 1.24 -5.95 11.55
C ARG A 146 0.41 -4.68 11.76
N LEU A 147 1.07 -3.52 11.70
CA LEU A 147 0.36 -2.24 11.78
C LEU A 147 -0.56 -2.01 10.58
N MET A 148 -0.18 -2.44 9.38
CA MET A 148 -1.04 -2.37 8.19
C MET A 148 -2.27 -3.27 8.33
N GLU A 149 -2.11 -4.45 8.90
CA GLU A 149 -3.22 -5.36 9.20
C GLU A 149 -4.21 -4.72 10.19
N ASP A 150 -3.70 -4.03 11.22
CA ASP A 150 -4.55 -3.30 12.15
C ASP A 150 -5.22 -2.07 11.50
N MET A 151 -4.55 -1.38 10.58
CA MET A 151 -5.16 -0.27 9.82
C MET A 151 -6.32 -0.74 8.95
N ASP A 152 -6.20 -1.90 8.29
CA ASP A 152 -7.28 -2.50 7.48
C ASP A 152 -8.49 -2.83 8.36
N MET A 153 -8.27 -3.49 9.48
CA MET A 153 -9.31 -3.79 10.46
C MET A 153 -9.95 -2.53 11.04
N PHE A 154 -9.14 -1.50 11.32
CA PHE A 154 -9.64 -0.23 11.82
C PHE A 154 -10.48 0.52 10.77
N ALA A 155 -10.10 0.44 9.49
CA ALA A 155 -10.90 1.01 8.39
C ALA A 155 -12.29 0.34 8.29
N VAL A 156 -12.36 -0.98 8.45
CA VAL A 156 -13.65 -1.70 8.55
C VAL A 156 -14.48 -1.16 9.73
N TRP A 157 -13.85 -0.92 10.88
CA TRP A 157 -14.54 -0.34 12.04
C TRP A 157 -15.09 1.06 11.76
N VAL A 158 -14.33 1.93 11.10
CA VAL A 158 -14.79 3.27 10.69
C VAL A 158 -16.03 3.18 9.82
N VAL A 159 -16.06 2.25 8.85
CA VAL A 159 -17.27 2.05 8.02
C VAL A 159 -18.46 1.59 8.87
N HIS A 160 -18.25 0.71 9.84
CA HIS A 160 -19.31 0.28 10.76
C HIS A 160 -19.87 1.45 11.62
N LYS A 161 -19.06 2.46 11.91
CA LYS A 161 -19.50 3.69 12.58
C LYS A 161 -20.32 4.59 11.64
N HIS A 162 -20.04 4.55 10.34
CA HIS A 162 -20.77 5.32 9.33
C HIS A 162 -22.16 4.74 9.03
N VAL A 163 -22.28 3.41 9.06
CA VAL A 163 -23.54 2.74 8.72
C VAL A 163 -24.58 2.97 9.79
N GLN A 164 -25.76 3.42 9.35
CA GLN A 164 -26.97 3.54 10.18
C GLN A 164 -28.16 2.97 9.41
N LEU A 165 -28.79 1.96 9.99
CA LEU A 165 -30.00 1.30 9.49
C LEU A 165 -31.14 1.51 10.51
N PRO A 166 -32.04 2.49 10.29
CA PRO A 166 -33.12 2.79 11.24
C PRO A 166 -34.06 1.62 11.46
N ASP A 167 -34.32 0.83 10.42
CA ASP A 167 -35.29 -0.29 10.43
C ASP A 167 -34.67 -1.62 10.85
N LEU A 168 -33.39 -1.66 11.24
CA LEU A 168 -32.76 -2.89 11.70
C LEU A 168 -33.20 -3.18 13.15
N PRO A 169 -33.85 -4.35 13.43
CA PRO A 169 -34.25 -4.68 14.78
C PRO A 169 -33.09 -4.77 15.75
N GLU A 170 -33.35 -4.44 17.01
CA GLU A 170 -32.33 -4.51 18.05
C GLU A 170 -31.82 -5.96 18.22
N GLY A 171 -30.51 -6.12 18.32
CA GLY A 171 -29.84 -7.44 18.45
C GLY A 171 -29.62 -8.18 17.14
N VAL A 172 -30.13 -7.68 16.01
CA VAL A 172 -29.85 -8.26 14.69
C VAL A 172 -28.48 -7.81 14.21
N ALA A 173 -27.68 -8.75 13.69
CA ALA A 173 -26.36 -8.45 13.11
C ALA A 173 -26.50 -7.57 11.85
N LEU A 174 -25.48 -6.75 11.59
CA LEU A 174 -25.47 -5.90 10.39
C LEU A 174 -25.53 -6.75 9.11
N PRO A 175 -26.45 -6.43 8.16
CA PRO A 175 -26.64 -7.18 6.92
C PRO A 175 -25.60 -6.84 5.83
N TYR A 176 -24.45 -6.32 6.23
CA TYR A 176 -23.38 -5.88 5.34
C TYR A 176 -22.12 -6.71 5.48
N THR A 177 -21.38 -6.72 4.38
CA THR A 177 -19.97 -7.08 4.29
C THR A 177 -19.21 -5.94 3.65
N PHE A 178 -18.10 -5.54 4.27
CA PHE A 178 -17.19 -4.56 3.69
C PHE A 178 -15.92 -5.27 3.22
N VAL A 179 -15.61 -5.12 1.94
CA VAL A 179 -14.45 -5.75 1.30
C VAL A 179 -13.52 -4.65 0.84
N THR A 180 -12.27 -4.68 1.28
CA THR A 180 -11.22 -3.77 0.80
C THR A 180 -10.93 -4.09 -0.66
N ILE A 181 -11.13 -3.10 -1.54
CA ILE A 181 -10.87 -3.20 -2.99
C ILE A 181 -9.49 -2.67 -3.31
N LEU A 182 -9.10 -1.59 -2.62
CA LEU A 182 -7.87 -0.89 -2.87
C LEU A 182 -7.41 -0.17 -1.61
N VAL A 183 -6.11 -0.18 -1.39
CA VAL A 183 -5.45 0.75 -0.47
C VAL A 183 -4.62 1.71 -1.31
N ASP A 184 -4.97 2.99 -1.28
CA ASP A 184 -4.21 4.03 -1.98
C ASP A 184 -2.85 4.20 -1.27
N LYS A 185 -1.91 4.82 -1.94
CA LYS A 185 -0.52 4.96 -1.51
C LYS A 185 -0.38 5.30 -0.02
N ILE A 186 0.57 4.64 0.63
CA ILE A 186 0.98 4.91 1.99
C ILE A 186 2.39 5.51 1.95
N ASP A 187 2.48 6.79 2.32
CA ASP A 187 3.76 7.49 2.44
C ASP A 187 4.20 7.47 3.91
N PHE A 188 5.38 6.95 4.18
CA PHE A 188 5.95 7.01 5.52
C PHE A 188 6.68 8.34 5.70
N SER A 189 6.42 9.01 6.84
CA SER A 189 7.22 10.17 7.25
C SER A 189 8.66 9.74 7.56
N ASP A 190 9.55 10.71 7.78
CA ASP A 190 10.91 10.41 8.24
C ASP A 190 10.93 9.72 9.62
N LEU A 191 9.80 9.77 10.34
CA LEU A 191 9.61 9.09 11.61
C LEU A 191 9.11 7.65 11.35
N MET A 192 9.95 6.67 11.69
CA MET A 192 9.56 5.28 11.72
C MET A 192 8.98 4.93 13.09
N PRO A 193 7.93 4.08 13.16
CA PRO A 193 7.36 3.66 14.44
C PRO A 193 8.39 2.89 15.28
N THR A 194 8.34 3.12 16.58
CA THR A 194 9.15 2.42 17.58
C THR A 194 8.25 1.54 18.47
N HIS A 195 8.81 0.51 19.09
CA HIS A 195 8.06 -0.45 19.91
C HIS A 195 7.90 -0.01 21.38
N ASP A 196 8.47 1.11 21.77
CA ASP A 196 8.52 1.64 23.15
C ASP A 196 7.55 2.79 23.41
N ALA A 197 6.71 3.09 22.45
CA ALA A 197 5.66 4.08 22.59
C ALA A 197 4.35 3.57 21.97
N ASP A 198 3.22 3.97 22.54
CA ASP A 198 1.90 3.60 22.08
C ASP A 198 1.61 4.18 20.71
N ILE A 199 0.85 3.45 19.90
CA ILE A 199 0.40 3.86 18.58
C ILE A 199 -1.10 4.12 18.63
N ARG A 200 -1.54 5.24 18.05
CA ARG A 200 -2.94 5.58 17.87
C ARG A 200 -3.31 5.47 16.39
N LEU A 201 -4.40 4.78 16.12
CA LEU A 201 -5.11 4.85 14.85
C LEU A 201 -6.30 5.78 15.01
N SER A 202 -6.54 6.66 14.04
CA SER A 202 -7.72 7.52 13.96
C SER A 202 -8.19 7.60 12.51
N GLY A 203 -9.50 7.79 12.30
CA GLY A 203 -10.02 7.82 10.95
C GLY A 203 -11.48 8.19 10.85
N HIS A 204 -11.91 8.49 9.65
CA HIS A 204 -13.29 8.74 9.28
C HIS A 204 -13.54 8.39 7.81
N VAL A 205 -14.81 8.32 7.42
CA VAL A 205 -15.21 8.17 6.02
C VAL A 205 -14.97 9.50 5.30
N SER A 206 -14.19 9.47 4.21
CA SER A 206 -13.80 10.66 3.44
C SER A 206 -14.61 10.86 2.17
N TRP A 207 -15.20 9.76 1.63
CA TRP A 207 -16.03 9.80 0.44
C TRP A 207 -16.94 8.56 0.37
N VAL A 208 -18.12 8.72 -0.20
CA VAL A 208 -19.08 7.64 -0.42
C VAL A 208 -19.62 7.69 -1.84
N GLY A 209 -19.59 6.55 -2.54
CA GLY A 209 -20.33 6.30 -3.76
C GLY A 209 -21.65 5.59 -3.47
N ARG A 210 -22.28 4.96 -4.48
CA ARG A 210 -23.53 4.21 -4.24
C ARG A 210 -23.31 2.94 -3.39
N THR A 211 -22.24 2.23 -3.66
CA THR A 211 -21.91 0.91 -3.07
C THR A 211 -20.45 0.80 -2.68
N SER A 212 -19.75 1.91 -2.58
CA SER A 212 -18.34 2.00 -2.21
C SER A 212 -18.10 3.16 -1.25
N VAL A 213 -17.15 2.98 -0.36
CA VAL A 213 -16.79 3.93 0.69
C VAL A 213 -15.28 4.06 0.76
N GLU A 214 -14.80 5.30 0.86
CA GLU A 214 -13.40 5.60 1.09
C GLU A 214 -13.22 6.06 2.52
N VAL A 215 -12.26 5.43 3.20
CA VAL A 215 -11.89 5.69 4.59
C VAL A 215 -10.47 6.21 4.63
N VAL A 216 -10.25 7.31 5.34
CA VAL A 216 -8.91 7.76 5.70
C VAL A 216 -8.56 7.25 7.08
N VAL A 217 -7.37 6.65 7.21
CA VAL A 217 -6.80 6.19 8.48
C VAL A 217 -5.45 6.84 8.68
N TRP A 218 -5.27 7.51 9.82
CA TRP A 218 -3.98 8.01 10.28
C TRP A 218 -3.38 7.08 11.31
N MET A 219 -2.07 6.97 11.26
CA MET A 219 -1.27 6.32 12.29
C MET A 219 -0.38 7.37 12.95
N GLU A 220 -0.44 7.43 14.26
CA GLU A 220 0.30 8.37 15.08
C GLU A 220 1.00 7.65 16.22
N GLN A 221 2.10 8.18 16.70
CA GLN A 221 2.81 7.64 17.86
C GLN A 221 3.08 8.73 18.89
N LYS A 222 2.99 8.36 20.16
CA LYS A 222 3.24 9.28 21.29
C LYS A 222 4.74 9.41 21.56
N LEU A 223 5.37 10.43 20.98
CA LEU A 223 6.79 10.71 21.14
C LEU A 223 6.99 11.97 22.01
N HIS A 224 7.76 11.85 23.07
CA HIS A 224 8.01 12.96 24.03
C HIS A 224 6.70 13.61 24.53
N GLY A 225 5.70 12.78 24.87
CA GLY A 225 4.41 13.24 25.39
C GLY A 225 3.45 13.81 24.35
N LYS A 226 3.84 13.94 23.08
CA LYS A 226 3.01 14.48 21.99
C LYS A 226 2.75 13.44 20.92
N TRP A 227 1.53 13.41 20.37
CA TRP A 227 1.18 12.59 19.22
C TRP A 227 1.82 13.13 17.95
N ARG A 228 2.59 12.29 17.27
CA ARG A 228 3.29 12.58 16.00
C ARG A 228 2.74 11.68 14.93
N LYS A 229 2.36 12.28 13.80
CA LYS A 229 1.90 11.55 12.62
C LYS A 229 3.04 10.74 12.01
N LEU A 230 2.83 9.44 11.85
CA LEU A 230 3.74 8.53 11.18
C LEU A 230 3.35 8.35 9.72
N THR A 231 2.08 8.05 9.47
CA THR A 231 1.58 7.81 8.11
C THR A 231 0.06 8.03 8.04
N ARG A 232 -0.43 7.98 6.82
CA ARG A 232 -1.84 8.00 6.48
C ARG A 232 -2.08 7.05 5.30
N ALA A 233 -3.18 6.30 5.35
CA ALA A 233 -3.65 5.46 4.26
C ALA A 233 -5.10 5.80 3.90
N LEU A 234 -5.47 5.58 2.65
CA LEU A 234 -6.84 5.64 2.16
C LEU A 234 -7.26 4.23 1.76
N PHE A 235 -8.32 3.75 2.38
CA PHE A 235 -8.93 2.45 2.09
C PHE A 235 -10.19 2.64 1.28
N LEU A 236 -10.26 2.06 0.09
CA LEU A 236 -11.48 2.00 -0.69
C LEU A 236 -12.13 0.62 -0.47
N MET A 237 -13.36 0.62 0.03
CA MET A 237 -14.10 -0.60 0.31
C MET A 237 -15.37 -0.68 -0.51
N ALA A 238 -15.77 -1.90 -0.89
CA ALA A 238 -17.08 -2.19 -1.42
C ALA A 238 -18.03 -2.58 -0.30
N ALA A 239 -19.24 -2.01 -0.31
CA ALA A 239 -20.35 -2.48 0.49
C ALA A 239 -21.09 -3.58 -0.28
N ARG A 240 -21.25 -4.72 0.36
CA ARG A 240 -21.92 -5.90 -0.18
C ARG A 240 -22.96 -6.39 0.82
N ASP A 241 -23.89 -7.19 0.32
CA ASP A 241 -24.91 -7.82 1.16
C ASP A 241 -24.30 -8.81 2.17
N ALA A 242 -25.15 -9.31 3.06
CA ALA A 242 -24.74 -10.23 4.11
C ALA A 242 -24.12 -11.53 3.59
N THR A 243 -24.44 -11.94 2.36
CA THR A 243 -23.90 -13.16 1.73
C THR A 243 -22.67 -12.87 0.87
N ASN A 244 -22.26 -11.61 0.74
CA ASN A 244 -21.18 -11.15 -0.14
C ASN A 244 -21.42 -11.50 -1.64
N THR A 245 -22.67 -11.59 -2.07
CA THR A 245 -23.02 -11.93 -3.46
C THR A 245 -23.38 -10.70 -4.29
N LYS A 246 -24.05 -9.71 -3.70
CA LYS A 246 -24.51 -8.51 -4.40
C LYS A 246 -23.94 -7.25 -3.77
N ALA A 247 -23.82 -6.20 -4.57
CA ALA A 247 -23.49 -4.87 -4.06
C ALA A 247 -24.66 -4.33 -3.22
N ALA A 248 -24.35 -3.67 -2.10
CA ALA A 248 -25.32 -3.07 -1.21
C ALA A 248 -25.18 -1.54 -1.16
N PHE A 249 -26.29 -0.83 -1.02
CA PHE A 249 -26.28 0.62 -0.85
C PHE A 249 -25.76 0.99 0.55
N ILE A 250 -25.07 2.12 0.64
CA ILE A 250 -24.52 2.63 1.88
C ILE A 250 -25.01 4.05 2.13
N ASN A 251 -25.09 4.46 3.40
CA ASN A 251 -25.51 5.78 3.82
C ASN A 251 -24.74 6.89 3.06
N PRO A 252 -25.42 7.86 2.43
CA PRO A 252 -24.77 8.95 1.72
C PRO A 252 -23.99 9.83 2.70
N LEU A 253 -22.82 10.30 2.27
CA LEU A 253 -22.01 11.25 3.00
C LEU A 253 -22.36 12.68 2.57
N VAL A 254 -22.78 13.50 3.52
CA VAL A 254 -23.07 14.92 3.30
C VAL A 254 -22.04 15.74 4.07
N PRO A 255 -21.17 16.49 3.37
CA PRO A 255 -20.20 17.37 4.00
C PRO A 255 -20.89 18.46 4.83
N ALA A 256 -20.48 18.68 6.06
CA ALA A 256 -21.07 19.64 6.98
C ALA A 256 -20.51 21.07 6.78
N ASN A 257 -19.34 21.21 6.19
CA ASN A 257 -18.66 22.48 6.00
C ASN A 257 -17.77 22.49 4.75
N ALA A 258 -17.07 23.61 4.48
CA ALA A 258 -16.23 23.78 3.29
C ALA A 258 -15.02 22.85 3.28
N GLU A 259 -14.43 22.54 4.44
CA GLU A 259 -13.29 21.64 4.56
C GLU A 259 -13.71 20.20 4.23
N GLU A 260 -14.80 19.72 4.79
CA GLU A 260 -15.35 18.41 4.48
C GLU A 260 -15.76 18.31 3.00
N LYS A 261 -16.32 19.40 2.44
CA LYS A 261 -16.62 19.46 1.01
C LYS A 261 -15.38 19.29 0.15
N ALA A 262 -14.28 19.94 0.48
CA ALA A 262 -13.02 19.81 -0.25
C ALA A 262 -12.44 18.38 -0.14
N ILE A 263 -12.60 17.72 1.00
CA ILE A 263 -12.19 16.32 1.20
C ILE A 263 -13.03 15.39 0.30
N PHE A 264 -14.34 15.59 0.29
CA PHE A 264 -15.27 14.80 -0.52
C PHE A 264 -14.99 14.95 -2.02
N ASP A 265 -14.81 16.19 -2.51
CA ASP A 265 -14.47 16.49 -3.91
C ASP A 265 -13.11 15.89 -4.30
N GLY A 266 -12.18 15.83 -3.34
CA GLY A 266 -10.92 15.08 -3.48
C GLY A 266 -11.15 13.59 -3.72
N GLY A 267 -12.15 12.97 -3.07
CA GLY A 267 -12.56 11.58 -3.27
C GLY A 267 -13.04 11.31 -4.69
N GLU A 268 -13.90 12.19 -5.22
CA GLU A 268 -14.34 12.12 -6.62
C GLU A 268 -13.19 12.25 -7.60
N SER A 269 -12.25 13.14 -7.34
CA SER A 269 -11.04 13.31 -8.16
C SER A 269 -10.16 12.06 -8.16
N ARG A 270 -9.99 11.41 -7.00
CA ARG A 270 -9.26 10.13 -6.89
C ARG A 270 -9.95 9.00 -7.65
N LYS A 271 -11.30 8.92 -7.58
CA LYS A 271 -12.08 7.95 -8.36
C LYS A 271 -11.87 8.11 -9.87
N LYS A 272 -11.97 9.34 -10.39
CA LYS A 272 -11.70 9.64 -11.81
C LYS A 272 -10.30 9.22 -12.22
N ARG A 273 -9.32 9.54 -11.39
CA ARG A 273 -7.92 9.19 -11.63
C ARG A 273 -7.69 7.68 -11.64
N ARG A 274 -8.26 6.93 -10.70
CA ARG A 274 -8.19 5.45 -10.69
C ARG A 274 -8.73 4.85 -11.99
N SER A 275 -9.87 5.37 -12.47
CA SER A 275 -10.42 4.94 -13.75
C SER A 275 -9.50 5.24 -14.94
N GLN A 276 -8.79 6.36 -14.91
CA GLN A 276 -7.81 6.69 -15.95
C GLN A 276 -6.59 5.76 -15.91
N LEU A 277 -6.01 5.52 -14.72
CA LEU A 277 -4.88 4.61 -14.55
C LEU A 277 -5.18 3.18 -15.00
N GLN A 278 -6.42 2.70 -14.80
CA GLN A 278 -6.84 1.38 -15.31
C GLN A 278 -6.86 1.29 -16.85
N LYS A 279 -7.08 2.40 -17.55
CA LYS A 279 -7.01 2.44 -19.03
C LYS A 279 -5.58 2.50 -19.53
N GLU A 280 -4.66 3.05 -18.73
CA GLU A 280 -3.24 3.19 -19.05
C GLU A 280 -2.40 1.98 -18.59
N ASP A 281 -3.05 0.94 -18.04
CA ASP A 281 -2.42 -0.31 -17.62
C ASP A 281 -1.68 -0.96 -18.80
N LEU A 282 -0.38 -1.18 -18.64
CA LEU A 282 0.51 -1.72 -19.68
C LEU A 282 0.18 -3.17 -20.10
N LEU A 283 -0.67 -3.87 -19.36
CA LEU A 283 -1.21 -5.15 -19.78
C LEU A 283 -2.42 -5.01 -20.72
N LYS A 284 -2.96 -3.78 -20.89
CA LYS A 284 -4.14 -3.47 -21.72
C LYS A 284 -3.85 -2.45 -22.81
N ALA A 285 -2.91 -1.53 -22.55
CA ALA A 285 -2.54 -0.47 -23.45
C ALA A 285 -1.05 -0.58 -23.83
N GLU A 286 -0.73 -0.27 -25.07
CA GLU A 286 0.65 -0.26 -25.54
C GLU A 286 1.47 0.82 -24.84
N PRO A 287 2.79 0.56 -24.60
CA PRO A 287 3.70 1.59 -24.14
C PRO A 287 3.76 2.78 -25.13
N ASN A 288 3.92 3.98 -24.62
CA ASN A 288 4.10 5.16 -25.48
C ASN A 288 5.46 5.12 -26.22
N ASP A 289 5.64 5.97 -27.24
CA ASP A 289 6.84 5.99 -28.08
C ASP A 289 8.15 6.10 -27.30
N PHE A 290 8.15 6.87 -26.22
CA PHE A 290 9.34 7.01 -25.37
C PHE A 290 9.64 5.71 -24.62
N GLU A 291 8.64 5.04 -24.11
CA GLU A 291 8.74 3.77 -23.40
C GLU A 291 9.12 2.62 -24.34
N GLN A 292 8.57 2.60 -25.56
CA GLN A 292 8.96 1.64 -26.60
C GLN A 292 10.44 1.76 -26.94
N ARG A 293 10.94 2.99 -27.13
CA ARG A 293 12.37 3.25 -27.36
C ARG A 293 13.23 2.80 -26.18
N MET A 294 12.77 3.05 -24.95
CA MET A 294 13.47 2.60 -23.74
C MET A 294 13.61 1.07 -23.67
N VAL A 295 12.53 0.33 -23.97
CA VAL A 295 12.57 -1.14 -24.03
C VAL A 295 13.52 -1.62 -25.12
N HIS A 296 13.48 -0.96 -26.29
CA HIS A 296 14.41 -1.26 -27.37
C HIS A 296 15.89 -1.01 -26.98
N ASP A 297 16.17 0.11 -26.31
CA ASP A 297 17.52 0.45 -25.83
C ASP A 297 18.04 -0.58 -24.81
N LEU A 298 17.17 -1.06 -23.90
CA LEU A 298 17.51 -2.14 -22.96
C LEU A 298 17.80 -3.45 -23.70
N PHE A 299 16.99 -3.78 -24.70
CA PHE A 299 17.21 -4.95 -25.55
C PHE A 299 18.55 -4.85 -26.26
N VAL A 300 18.86 -3.76 -26.98
CA VAL A 300 20.12 -3.54 -27.69
C VAL A 300 21.35 -3.66 -26.78
N LYS A 301 21.27 -3.12 -25.56
CA LYS A 301 22.36 -3.24 -24.57
C LYS A 301 22.67 -4.69 -24.16
N SER A 302 21.72 -5.58 -24.31
CA SER A 302 21.84 -7.00 -23.93
C SER A 302 22.11 -7.95 -25.11
N ILE A 303 22.31 -7.41 -26.31
CA ILE A 303 22.66 -8.21 -27.50
C ILE A 303 24.19 -8.33 -27.61
N ASP A 304 24.66 -9.53 -27.94
CA ASP A 304 26.03 -9.74 -28.38
C ASP A 304 26.19 -9.23 -29.83
N THR A 305 26.86 -8.09 -29.99
CA THR A 305 27.10 -7.51 -31.31
C THR A 305 27.98 -8.37 -32.22
N LYS A 306 28.78 -9.30 -31.64
CA LYS A 306 29.63 -10.22 -32.36
C LYS A 306 28.91 -11.51 -32.79
N SER A 307 27.85 -11.88 -32.08
CA SER A 307 27.06 -13.08 -32.38
C SER A 307 25.59 -12.72 -32.38
N ARG A 308 24.95 -12.87 -33.56
CA ARG A 308 23.49 -12.69 -33.71
C ARG A 308 22.72 -14.01 -33.48
N ALA A 309 23.28 -14.92 -32.66
CA ALA A 309 22.63 -16.17 -32.35
C ALA A 309 21.33 -15.90 -31.55
N PHE A 310 20.25 -16.59 -31.96
CA PHE A 310 18.98 -16.54 -31.23
C PHE A 310 19.18 -17.00 -29.79
N ASN A 311 18.48 -16.39 -28.87
CA ASN A 311 18.47 -16.69 -27.43
C ASN A 311 19.79 -16.41 -26.67
N LYS A 312 20.79 -15.79 -27.31
CA LYS A 312 22.02 -15.38 -26.66
C LYS A 312 21.96 -13.91 -26.28
N ARG A 313 21.67 -13.65 -24.99
CA ARG A 313 21.71 -12.30 -24.43
C ARG A 313 22.85 -12.18 -23.43
N ILE A 314 23.48 -11.03 -23.38
CA ILE A 314 24.60 -10.72 -22.49
C ILE A 314 24.12 -9.75 -21.44
N LEU A 315 24.44 -10.03 -20.18
CA LEU A 315 24.18 -9.11 -19.09
C LEU A 315 25.26 -8.01 -19.08
N PRO A 316 24.92 -6.73 -19.26
CA PRO A 316 25.90 -5.65 -19.20
C PRO A 316 26.46 -5.50 -17.77
N PRO A 317 27.71 -5.00 -17.61
CA PRO A 317 28.26 -4.72 -16.29
C PRO A 317 27.37 -3.77 -15.48
N GLY A 318 27.16 -4.09 -14.21
CA GLY A 318 26.32 -3.29 -13.30
C GLY A 318 24.81 -3.52 -13.46
N TYR A 319 24.42 -4.57 -14.21
CA TYR A 319 23.04 -5.02 -14.32
C TYR A 319 22.83 -6.39 -13.65
N VAL A 320 21.58 -6.69 -13.30
CA VAL A 320 21.10 -7.99 -12.82
C VAL A 320 19.85 -8.32 -13.63
N TRP A 321 19.70 -9.59 -14.05
CA TRP A 321 18.49 -10.05 -14.71
C TRP A 321 17.29 -9.93 -13.76
N MET A 322 16.14 -9.50 -14.27
CA MET A 322 14.92 -9.40 -13.44
C MET A 322 14.54 -10.77 -12.88
N GLU A 323 14.66 -11.84 -13.66
CA GLU A 323 14.38 -13.21 -13.24
C GLU A 323 15.27 -13.71 -12.08
N GLU A 324 16.45 -13.13 -11.87
CA GLU A 324 17.37 -13.45 -10.77
C GLU A 324 17.09 -12.62 -9.51
N ALA A 325 16.42 -11.46 -9.67
CA ALA A 325 16.07 -10.55 -8.59
C ALA A 325 14.67 -10.86 -8.03
N THR A 326 14.49 -12.09 -7.55
CA THR A 326 13.18 -12.63 -7.14
C THR A 326 13.27 -13.40 -5.84
N MET A 327 12.16 -13.50 -5.13
CA MET A 327 11.96 -14.34 -3.97
C MET A 327 10.50 -14.79 -3.91
N ALA A 328 10.26 -16.04 -3.54
CA ALA A 328 8.92 -16.59 -3.42
C ALA A 328 8.68 -17.22 -2.06
N ASN A 329 7.42 -17.26 -1.64
CA ASN A 329 6.96 -17.88 -0.41
C ASN A 329 5.58 -18.50 -0.64
N ILE A 330 5.31 -19.64 -0.01
CA ILE A 330 3.99 -20.26 0.05
C ILE A 330 3.39 -19.96 1.43
N VAL A 331 2.24 -19.34 1.44
CA VAL A 331 1.50 -18.99 2.64
C VAL A 331 0.19 -19.77 2.68
N PHE A 332 -0.06 -20.47 3.77
CA PHE A 332 -1.33 -21.14 4.00
C PHE A 332 -2.26 -20.18 4.76
N SER A 333 -3.49 -20.07 4.28
CA SER A 333 -4.52 -19.33 5.01
C SER A 333 -5.25 -20.25 5.96
N HIS A 334 -5.27 -19.88 7.23
CA HIS A 334 -5.89 -20.68 8.29
C HIS A 334 -7.22 -20.06 8.75
N PRO A 335 -8.08 -20.85 9.44
CA PRO A 335 -9.35 -20.34 9.98
C PRO A 335 -9.20 -19.12 10.89
N GLU A 336 -8.07 -18.92 11.56
CA GLU A 336 -7.79 -17.74 12.39
C GLU A 336 -7.64 -16.43 11.58
N ASP A 337 -7.33 -16.54 10.29
CA ASP A 337 -7.13 -15.41 9.37
C ASP A 337 -8.44 -15.01 8.64
N ARG A 338 -9.56 -15.64 8.98
CA ARG A 338 -10.84 -15.46 8.29
C ARG A 338 -11.60 -14.20 8.72
N ASN A 339 -12.33 -13.65 7.77
CA ASN A 339 -13.41 -12.71 8.04
C ASN A 339 -14.76 -13.42 8.27
N ALA A 340 -15.85 -12.66 8.43
CA ALA A 340 -17.20 -13.20 8.63
C ALA A 340 -17.73 -14.09 7.48
N HIS A 341 -17.06 -14.13 6.34
CA HIS A 341 -17.47 -14.87 5.13
C HIS A 341 -16.50 -16.00 4.77
N ASN A 342 -15.71 -16.44 5.72
CA ASN A 342 -14.68 -17.46 5.51
C ASN A 342 -13.67 -17.09 4.38
N LYS A 343 -13.43 -15.78 4.22
CA LYS A 343 -12.40 -15.24 3.32
C LYS A 343 -11.26 -14.66 4.16
N VAL A 344 -10.08 -14.63 3.58
CA VAL A 344 -8.89 -14.05 4.20
C VAL A 344 -9.01 -12.53 4.24
N PHE A 345 -8.63 -11.92 5.36
CA PHE A 345 -8.55 -10.46 5.46
C PHE A 345 -7.47 -9.87 4.55
N GLY A 346 -7.76 -8.70 3.95
CA GLY A 346 -6.79 -7.97 3.14
C GLY A 346 -5.50 -7.63 3.91
N GLY A 347 -5.64 -7.26 5.19
CA GLY A 347 -4.51 -6.99 6.07
C GLY A 347 -3.53 -8.14 6.24
N PHE A 348 -4.00 -9.39 6.30
CA PHE A 348 -3.16 -10.58 6.32
C PHE A 348 -2.27 -10.68 5.06
N LEU A 349 -2.87 -10.46 3.89
CA LEU A 349 -2.15 -10.47 2.61
C LEU A 349 -1.12 -9.35 2.55
N MET A 350 -1.50 -8.13 2.97
CA MET A 350 -0.60 -6.97 3.03
C MET A 350 0.60 -7.22 3.94
N ARG A 351 0.41 -7.85 5.11
CA ARG A 351 1.49 -8.20 6.02
C ARG A 351 2.48 -9.16 5.39
N ASN A 352 2.00 -10.26 4.82
CA ASN A 352 2.85 -11.28 4.22
C ASN A 352 3.61 -10.73 2.99
N ALA A 353 2.94 -9.94 2.14
CA ALA A 353 3.56 -9.32 0.98
C ALA A 353 4.66 -8.30 1.38
N LEU A 354 4.42 -7.48 2.41
CA LEU A 354 5.41 -6.53 2.91
C LEU A 354 6.64 -7.25 3.50
N GLU A 355 6.44 -8.31 4.29
CA GLU A 355 7.54 -9.08 4.87
C GLU A 355 8.38 -9.77 3.79
N LEU A 356 7.75 -10.33 2.75
CA LEU A 356 8.44 -10.92 1.61
C LEU A 356 9.20 -9.87 0.78
N SER A 357 8.58 -8.73 0.48
CA SER A 357 9.22 -7.64 -0.27
C SER A 357 10.44 -7.08 0.45
N TRP A 358 10.35 -6.94 1.79
CA TRP A 358 11.47 -6.49 2.61
C TRP A 358 12.62 -7.50 2.62
N ALA A 359 12.31 -8.80 2.68
CA ALA A 359 13.31 -9.86 2.62
C ALA A 359 14.04 -9.86 1.26
N LEU A 360 13.30 -9.69 0.15
CA LEU A 360 13.89 -9.55 -1.18
C LEU A 360 14.74 -8.28 -1.27
N ALA A 361 14.24 -7.13 -0.79
CA ALA A 361 14.98 -5.87 -0.80
C ALA A 361 16.31 -5.99 -0.07
N TYR A 362 16.31 -6.62 1.11
CA TYR A 362 17.52 -6.86 1.90
C TYR A 362 18.48 -7.82 1.19
N ASN A 363 17.96 -8.92 0.63
CA ASN A 363 18.78 -9.88 -0.11
C ASN A 363 19.37 -9.27 -1.38
N PHE A 364 18.63 -8.47 -2.12
CA PHE A 364 19.11 -7.81 -3.35
C PHE A 364 20.16 -6.75 -3.06
N ALA A 365 19.90 -5.87 -2.10
CA ALA A 365 20.80 -4.76 -1.76
C ALA A 365 22.01 -5.20 -0.89
N LYS A 366 21.94 -6.35 -0.22
CA LYS A 366 22.90 -6.80 0.83
C LYS A 366 23.10 -5.76 1.93
N ARG A 367 22.12 -4.89 2.11
CA ARG A 367 22.08 -3.81 3.09
C ARG A 367 20.65 -3.64 3.60
N ARG A 368 20.50 -3.10 4.81
CA ARG A 368 19.18 -2.87 5.40
C ARG A 368 18.40 -1.85 4.59
N PRO A 369 17.29 -2.24 3.96
CA PRO A 369 16.48 -1.32 3.18
C PRO A 369 15.59 -0.47 4.11
N LYS A 370 15.32 0.77 3.70
CA LYS A 370 14.30 1.63 4.28
C LYS A 370 13.08 1.60 3.36
N LEU A 371 11.91 1.31 3.92
CA LEU A 371 10.66 1.43 3.18
C LEU A 371 10.31 2.91 3.05
N GLU A 372 10.23 3.41 1.84
CA GLU A 372 9.87 4.81 1.55
C GLU A 372 8.37 4.93 1.29
N ARG A 373 7.81 3.97 0.57
CA ARG A 373 6.41 4.03 0.14
C ARG A 373 5.85 2.66 -0.14
N ILE A 374 4.55 2.54 0.06
CA ILE A 374 3.71 1.50 -0.50
C ILE A 374 2.83 2.19 -1.54
N SER A 375 2.90 1.74 -2.79
CA SER A 375 2.01 2.21 -3.85
C SER A 375 0.66 1.49 -3.79
N ASP A 376 -0.25 1.83 -4.68
CA ASP A 376 -1.61 1.31 -4.69
C ASP A 376 -1.65 -0.23 -4.58
N ILE A 377 -2.29 -0.73 -3.54
CA ILE A 377 -2.54 -2.16 -3.34
C ILE A 377 -3.90 -2.49 -3.94
N SER A 378 -3.94 -3.40 -4.90
CA SER A 378 -5.18 -3.80 -5.56
C SER A 378 -5.60 -5.20 -5.14
N PHE A 379 -6.88 -5.36 -4.81
CA PHE A 379 -7.52 -6.64 -4.49
C PHE A 379 -8.45 -7.01 -5.64
N HIS A 380 -8.04 -7.96 -6.48
CA HIS A 380 -8.78 -8.35 -7.68
C HIS A 380 -9.81 -9.43 -7.39
N HIS A 381 -9.44 -10.42 -6.58
CA HIS A 381 -10.29 -11.54 -6.21
C HIS A 381 -10.18 -11.85 -4.72
N PRO A 382 -11.30 -12.29 -4.08
CA PRO A 382 -11.25 -12.75 -2.70
C PRO A 382 -10.45 -14.05 -2.57
N VAL A 383 -9.76 -14.21 -1.47
CA VAL A 383 -9.02 -15.45 -1.13
C VAL A 383 -9.82 -16.25 -0.14
N ASP A 384 -10.06 -17.51 -0.43
CA ASP A 384 -10.73 -18.44 0.48
C ASP A 384 -9.79 -18.89 1.60
N VAL A 385 -10.37 -19.12 2.79
CA VAL A 385 -9.66 -19.84 3.86
C VAL A 385 -9.35 -21.27 3.38
N SER A 386 -8.22 -21.80 3.80
CA SER A 386 -7.65 -23.08 3.34
C SER A 386 -7.06 -23.04 1.92
N SER A 387 -6.86 -21.83 1.34
CA SER A 387 -6.12 -21.67 0.10
C SER A 387 -4.61 -21.76 0.33
N MET A 388 -3.89 -22.26 -0.66
CA MET A 388 -2.45 -22.08 -0.78
C MET A 388 -2.18 -20.83 -1.59
N LEU A 389 -1.47 -19.88 -1.00
CA LEU A 389 -1.05 -18.64 -1.65
C LEU A 389 0.41 -18.75 -2.05
N ASN A 390 0.69 -18.71 -3.33
CA ASN A 390 2.04 -18.51 -3.84
C ASN A 390 2.29 -17.01 -3.95
N MET A 391 3.15 -16.46 -3.10
CA MET A 391 3.56 -15.07 -3.18
C MET A 391 4.92 -14.96 -3.85
N GLN A 392 5.01 -14.17 -4.92
CA GLN A 392 6.24 -13.95 -5.68
C GLN A 392 6.59 -12.48 -5.68
N ALA A 393 7.78 -12.15 -5.17
CA ALA A 393 8.33 -10.81 -5.15
C ALA A 393 9.41 -10.67 -6.22
N HIS A 394 9.40 -9.58 -6.98
CA HIS A 394 10.38 -9.27 -8.02
C HIS A 394 10.84 -7.82 -7.88
N VAL A 395 12.16 -7.58 -7.99
CA VAL A 395 12.68 -6.23 -8.18
C VAL A 395 12.46 -5.87 -9.66
N ILE A 396 11.51 -4.97 -9.91
CA ILE A 396 11.09 -4.64 -11.28
C ILE A 396 11.77 -3.39 -11.85
N TYR A 397 12.23 -2.48 -10.97
CA TYR A 397 12.92 -1.26 -11.38
C TYR A 397 13.92 -0.81 -10.32
N THR A 398 15.03 -0.23 -10.75
CA THR A 398 16.01 0.41 -9.86
C THR A 398 16.47 1.75 -10.41
N ASP A 399 16.65 2.75 -9.52
CA ASP A 399 17.23 4.04 -9.85
C ASP A 399 18.13 4.53 -8.73
N LEU A 400 19.44 4.59 -8.99
CA LEU A 400 20.48 4.97 -8.03
C LEU A 400 20.42 4.15 -6.73
N HIS A 401 19.76 4.68 -5.71
CA HIS A 401 19.63 4.13 -4.36
C HIS A 401 18.25 3.52 -4.07
N TYR A 402 17.35 3.58 -5.05
CA TYR A 402 15.97 3.14 -4.93
C TYR A 402 15.72 1.87 -5.71
N MET A 403 14.82 1.04 -5.19
CA MET A 403 14.29 -0.12 -5.88
C MET A 403 12.78 -0.16 -5.75
N GLU A 404 12.12 -0.56 -6.83
CA GLU A 404 10.69 -0.83 -6.86
C GLU A 404 10.49 -2.34 -6.91
N ILE A 405 9.69 -2.87 -5.98
CA ILE A 405 9.39 -4.30 -5.86
C ILE A 405 7.90 -4.50 -6.04
N VAL A 406 7.54 -5.44 -6.91
CA VAL A 406 6.18 -5.98 -6.99
C VAL A 406 6.11 -7.30 -6.24
N VAL A 407 5.02 -7.51 -5.48
CA VAL A 407 4.65 -8.82 -4.95
C VAL A 407 3.31 -9.21 -5.56
N LEU A 408 3.29 -10.35 -6.21
CA LEU A 408 2.08 -10.97 -6.76
C LEU A 408 1.64 -12.08 -5.80
N ALA A 409 0.36 -12.11 -5.47
CA ALA A 409 -0.23 -13.19 -4.69
C ALA A 409 -1.17 -13.98 -5.59
N ASP A 410 -0.84 -15.24 -5.80
CA ASP A 410 -1.61 -16.18 -6.60
C ASP A 410 -2.22 -17.24 -5.71
N VAL A 411 -3.49 -17.52 -5.86
CA VAL A 411 -4.11 -18.73 -5.33
C VAL A 411 -3.73 -19.90 -6.23
N TYR A 412 -3.17 -20.93 -5.63
CA TYR A 412 -2.78 -22.16 -6.30
C TYR A 412 -3.76 -23.28 -5.97
N ASP A 413 -4.38 -23.85 -6.99
CA ASP A 413 -5.18 -25.06 -6.90
C ASP A 413 -4.26 -26.27 -7.18
N ALA A 414 -3.96 -27.03 -6.12
CA ALA A 414 -3.06 -28.19 -6.21
C ALA A 414 -3.64 -29.34 -7.04
N VAL A 415 -4.97 -29.41 -7.26
CA VAL A 415 -5.63 -30.46 -8.01
C VAL A 415 -5.58 -30.18 -9.52
N THR A 416 -5.90 -28.95 -9.90
CA THR A 416 -5.95 -28.54 -11.31
C THR A 416 -4.62 -27.96 -11.81
N GLY A 417 -3.73 -27.56 -10.93
CA GLY A 417 -2.50 -26.81 -11.24
C GLY A 417 -2.74 -25.36 -11.67
N GLN A 418 -3.98 -24.88 -11.58
CA GLN A 418 -4.30 -23.51 -11.97
C GLN A 418 -3.80 -22.51 -10.94
N GLN A 419 -3.31 -21.37 -11.44
CA GLN A 419 -2.94 -20.20 -10.64
C GLN A 419 -3.81 -19.01 -11.05
N THR A 420 -4.32 -18.29 -10.05
CA THR A 420 -5.11 -17.08 -10.26
C THR A 420 -4.54 -15.97 -9.41
N THR A 421 -4.08 -14.90 -10.05
CA THR A 421 -3.57 -13.72 -9.34
C THR A 421 -4.74 -13.02 -8.64
N THR A 422 -4.66 -12.94 -7.33
CA THR A 422 -5.67 -12.31 -6.49
C THR A 422 -5.30 -10.90 -6.10
N ASN A 423 -3.99 -10.61 -5.96
CA ASN A 423 -3.49 -9.33 -5.47
C ASN A 423 -2.15 -8.96 -6.10
N SER A 424 -1.93 -7.64 -6.22
CA SER A 424 -0.63 -7.06 -6.55
C SER A 424 -0.29 -5.95 -5.57
N PHE A 425 0.96 -5.94 -5.10
CA PHE A 425 1.48 -4.99 -4.13
C PHE A 425 2.78 -4.38 -4.65
N PHE A 426 2.93 -3.06 -4.54
CA PHE A 426 4.12 -2.35 -5.00
C PHE A 426 4.78 -1.60 -3.85
N TYR A 427 6.10 -1.76 -3.72
CA TYR A 427 6.89 -1.23 -2.62
C TYR A 427 8.12 -0.50 -3.14
N THR A 428 8.32 0.74 -2.72
CA THR A 428 9.54 1.49 -2.98
C THR A 428 10.45 1.43 -1.75
N TYR A 429 11.66 0.93 -1.94
CA TYR A 429 12.69 0.91 -0.91
C TYR A 429 13.88 1.77 -1.31
N SER A 430 14.62 2.28 -0.31
CA SER A 430 15.90 2.94 -0.50
C SER A 430 16.99 2.28 0.33
N VAL A 431 18.23 2.43 -0.14
CA VAL A 431 19.45 2.05 0.57
C VAL A 431 20.50 3.16 0.47
N ALA A 432 21.53 3.12 1.32
CA ALA A 432 22.57 4.14 1.30
C ALA A 432 23.50 4.06 0.06
N GLU A 433 23.68 2.87 -0.49
CA GLU A 433 24.60 2.58 -1.59
C GLU A 433 23.88 2.47 -2.92
N ARG A 434 24.64 2.65 -4.02
CA ARG A 434 24.07 2.51 -5.36
C ARG A 434 23.75 1.05 -5.68
N LEU A 435 22.55 0.84 -6.18
CA LEU A 435 22.08 -0.48 -6.59
C LEU A 435 22.48 -0.82 -8.04
N PRO A 436 22.60 -2.13 -8.36
CA PRO A 436 22.67 -2.57 -9.74
C PRO A 436 21.35 -2.24 -10.47
N LYS A 437 21.43 -2.07 -11.79
CA LYS A 437 20.25 -1.85 -12.62
C LYS A 437 19.57 -3.16 -12.96
N ILE A 438 18.23 -3.15 -13.03
CA ILE A 438 17.47 -4.31 -13.50
C ILE A 438 17.45 -4.35 -15.02
N MET A 439 17.63 -5.56 -15.55
CA MET A 439 17.58 -5.86 -16.98
C MET A 439 16.42 -6.85 -17.25
N PRO A 440 15.36 -6.41 -17.94
CA PRO A 440 14.30 -7.33 -18.37
C PRO A 440 14.81 -8.21 -19.53
N LYS A 441 14.42 -9.49 -19.50
CA LYS A 441 14.79 -10.49 -20.51
C LYS A 441 13.65 -10.74 -21.51
N THR A 442 12.42 -10.71 -21.04
CA THR A 442 11.21 -10.93 -21.83
C THR A 442 10.42 -9.63 -22.02
N TYR A 443 9.47 -9.64 -22.97
CA TYR A 443 8.54 -8.51 -23.15
C TYR A 443 7.65 -8.31 -21.91
N HIS A 444 7.22 -9.39 -21.28
CA HIS A 444 6.43 -9.34 -20.04
C HIS A 444 7.21 -8.64 -18.91
N GLU A 445 8.47 -9.03 -18.70
CA GLU A 445 9.34 -8.34 -17.73
C GLU A 445 9.57 -6.86 -18.09
N ALA A 446 9.66 -6.54 -19.40
CA ALA A 446 9.79 -5.15 -19.83
C ALA A 446 8.54 -4.33 -19.48
N MET A 447 7.34 -4.90 -19.53
CA MET A 447 6.11 -4.23 -19.09
C MET A 447 6.13 -3.96 -17.58
N TYR A 448 6.55 -4.93 -16.76
CA TYR A 448 6.74 -4.70 -15.32
C TYR A 448 7.83 -3.66 -15.03
N TYR A 449 8.91 -3.65 -15.81
CA TYR A 449 9.95 -2.63 -15.69
C TYR A 449 9.39 -1.22 -15.95
N LEU A 450 8.59 -1.04 -16.99
CA LEU A 450 7.95 0.23 -17.31
C LEU A 450 6.92 0.64 -16.25
N ASP A 451 6.10 -0.31 -15.77
CA ASP A 451 5.12 -0.05 -14.72
C ASP A 451 5.80 0.38 -13.41
N GLY A 452 6.85 -0.35 -13.00
CA GLY A 452 7.67 0.03 -11.85
C GLY A 452 8.30 1.41 -12.01
N ARG A 453 8.80 1.73 -13.21
CA ARG A 453 9.33 3.07 -13.51
C ARG A 453 8.24 4.15 -13.44
N ARG A 454 7.04 3.92 -13.97
CA ARG A 454 5.90 4.86 -13.88
C ARG A 454 5.54 5.11 -12.41
N LYS A 455 5.37 4.04 -11.62
CA LYS A 455 5.06 4.12 -10.19
C LYS A 455 6.14 4.86 -9.40
N PHE A 456 7.39 4.51 -9.63
CA PHE A 456 8.54 5.20 -9.00
C PHE A 456 8.58 6.69 -9.32
N ARG A 457 8.48 7.07 -10.61
CA ARG A 457 8.53 8.48 -11.03
C ARG A 457 7.35 9.27 -10.47
N TYR A 458 6.16 8.68 -10.50
CA TYR A 458 4.99 9.26 -9.85
C TYR A 458 5.20 9.40 -8.33
N ALA A 459 5.74 8.38 -7.70
CA ALA A 459 6.06 8.36 -6.27
C ALA A 459 7.02 9.50 -5.89
N MET A 460 8.03 9.74 -6.71
CA MET A 460 9.03 10.80 -6.50
C MET A 460 8.57 12.19 -6.97
N GLY A 461 7.34 12.32 -7.49
CA GLY A 461 6.81 13.59 -7.99
C GLY A 461 7.49 14.10 -9.27
N ILE A 462 8.21 13.22 -9.98
CA ILE A 462 8.95 13.58 -11.21
C ILE A 462 7.98 13.85 -12.37
N ASP A 463 6.87 13.10 -12.43
CA ASP A 463 5.84 13.18 -13.47
C ASP A 463 4.53 13.83 -12.96
N ALA A 464 4.56 14.54 -11.82
CA ALA A 464 3.41 15.31 -11.38
C ALA A 464 3.04 16.35 -12.45
N PRO A 465 1.77 16.44 -12.90
CA PRO A 465 1.37 17.48 -13.82
C PRO A 465 1.76 18.83 -13.20
N LYS A 466 2.54 19.63 -13.94
CA LYS A 466 2.81 21.03 -13.56
C LYS A 466 1.46 21.66 -13.35
N ALA A 467 1.17 22.14 -12.12
CA ALA A 467 -0.04 22.92 -11.87
C ALA A 467 -0.09 24.00 -12.96
N ALA A 468 -1.19 24.03 -13.72
CA ALA A 468 -1.44 25.10 -14.64
C ALA A 468 -1.33 26.39 -13.83
N GLY A 469 -0.28 27.16 -14.09
CA GLY A 469 -0.13 28.50 -13.52
C GLY A 469 -1.41 29.27 -13.81
N PRO A 470 -1.79 30.25 -12.97
CA PRO A 470 -2.93 31.08 -13.25
C PRO A 470 -2.78 31.60 -14.66
N SER A 471 -3.74 31.31 -15.54
CA SER A 471 -3.78 31.85 -16.90
C SER A 471 -3.68 33.35 -16.75
N ALA A 472 -2.57 33.94 -17.19
CA ALA A 472 -2.48 35.36 -17.37
C ALA A 472 -3.60 35.71 -18.36
N SER A 473 -4.66 36.31 -17.85
CA SER A 473 -5.67 36.96 -18.69
C SER A 473 -4.95 37.98 -19.52
N ASN A 474 -4.83 37.73 -20.80
CA ASN A 474 -4.38 38.71 -21.77
C ASN A 474 -5.42 39.86 -21.78
N PRO A 475 -5.05 41.09 -21.42
CA PRO A 475 -5.90 42.24 -21.60
C PRO A 475 -5.73 42.80 -23.02
N ALA A 476 -6.22 42.10 -24.04
CA ALA A 476 -6.24 42.63 -25.41
C ALA A 476 -7.33 41.91 -26.22
N ASP A 477 -8.60 42.19 -25.89
CA ASP A 477 -9.70 41.99 -26.84
C ASP A 477 -10.97 42.82 -26.40
N GLU A 478 -10.74 44.06 -25.94
CA GLU A 478 -11.77 45.11 -25.89
C GLU A 478 -11.44 46.20 -26.89
N THR A 479 -11.62 45.94 -28.17
CA THR A 479 -11.83 46.96 -29.19
C THR A 479 -12.15 46.31 -30.52
N LYS A 480 -13.42 45.93 -30.75
CA LYS A 480 -14.05 45.86 -32.08
C LYS A 480 -15.48 45.36 -31.95
N SER A 481 -16.35 46.26 -31.47
CA SER A 481 -17.77 46.22 -31.82
C SER A 481 -18.35 47.64 -31.76
N LYS A 482 -17.99 48.42 -32.78
CA LYS A 482 -18.77 49.57 -33.24
C LYS A 482 -18.30 49.89 -34.65
N LEU A 483 -18.97 49.32 -35.61
CA LEU A 483 -19.36 49.90 -36.91
C LEU A 483 -20.12 48.82 -37.66
#